data_0e476b3abb3c7ead6c595f13a4dcd064
#
_entry.id   0e476b3abb3c7ead6c595f13a4dcd064
#
_cell.length_a   1.000
_cell.length_b   1.000
_cell.length_c   1.000
_cell.angle_alpha   90.00
_cell.angle_beta   90.00
_cell.angle_gamma   90.00
#
_symmetry.space_group_name_H-M   'P 1'
#
loop_
_entity.id
_entity.type
_entity.pdbx_description
1 polymer ?
#
loop_
_entity_poly.entity_id
_entity_poly.type
_entity_poly.pdbx_seq_one_letter_code
_entity_poly.pdbx_strand_id
1 'polypeptide(L)'
;MIHWLVQSSDHSPDFQVGAPLGGVLHPGEQAKLATLKTEKRRRDWLLGRWTAKRLIQSIVQEHLAQTLALPAIEIRNGSKGDPVVNGQLSMVNGQWSTDNGQSSIDNLQAFLTLSISHAHGHAFCAVVERPHWPIGADIEWVEQRSPVFVADYFTAAEQALVAQAADEAMRDVLVTAVWSAKEAVLKALHLGLTVDTCSVECLIEPVAQRPSAWTPFVVRCDNGRLPQPAPQFSGWWRTWENFVLTLVVEEEGG
;
A
#
# COMPACT_ATOMS: atom_id res chain seq x y z
N MET A 1 -11.96 3.20 9.33
CA MET A 1 -11.08 4.37 9.02
C MET A 1 -9.88 3.88 8.23
N ILE A 2 -9.30 4.71 7.34
CA ILE A 2 -8.06 4.38 6.62
C ILE A 2 -6.93 5.20 7.23
N HIS A 3 -5.89 4.53 7.70
CA HIS A 3 -4.66 5.14 8.18
C HIS A 3 -3.57 4.98 7.14
N TRP A 4 -2.67 5.94 7.01
CA TRP A 4 -1.56 5.85 6.07
C TRP A 4 -0.32 6.60 6.56
N LEU A 5 0.84 6.18 6.07
CA LEU A 5 2.13 6.76 6.41
C LEU A 5 3.10 6.64 5.22
N VAL A 6 3.83 7.72 4.95
CA VAL A 6 4.99 7.73 4.04
C VAL A 6 6.26 7.99 4.83
N GLN A 7 7.31 7.23 4.54
CA GLN A 7 8.63 7.46 5.15
C GLN A 7 9.75 7.33 4.10
N SER A 8 10.83 8.10 4.29
CA SER A 8 12.03 8.06 3.46
C SER A 8 13.13 7.21 4.10
N SER A 9 13.98 6.60 3.27
CA SER A 9 15.20 5.91 3.70
C SER A 9 16.24 6.84 4.34
N ASP A 10 16.08 8.15 4.17
CA ASP A 10 17.00 9.15 4.75
C ASP A 10 16.84 9.29 6.26
N HIS A 11 15.82 8.67 6.85
CA HIS A 11 15.62 8.66 8.30
C HIS A 11 16.70 7.89 9.08
N SER A 12 17.44 6.98 8.42
CA SER A 12 18.54 6.26 9.06
C SER A 12 19.56 5.76 8.02
N PRO A 13 20.88 5.90 8.30
CA PRO A 13 21.94 5.30 7.48
C PRO A 13 21.79 3.79 7.27
N ASP A 14 21.22 3.08 8.23
CA ASP A 14 21.02 1.62 8.16
C ASP A 14 20.04 1.24 7.04
N PHE A 15 19.06 2.10 6.72
CA PHE A 15 18.19 1.89 5.57
C PHE A 15 18.95 2.00 4.25
N GLN A 16 19.91 2.91 4.16
CA GLN A 16 20.68 3.13 2.92
C GLN A 16 21.55 1.94 2.54
N VAL A 17 22.07 1.23 3.54
CA VAL A 17 22.91 0.02 3.33
C VAL A 17 22.15 -1.30 3.47
N GLY A 18 20.86 -1.25 3.78
CA GLY A 18 20.04 -2.45 3.97
C GLY A 18 20.46 -3.30 5.17
N ALA A 19 21.03 -2.66 6.20
CA ALA A 19 21.42 -3.30 7.44
C ALA A 19 20.22 -3.49 8.37
N PRO A 20 20.20 -4.55 9.21
CA PRO A 20 19.13 -4.76 10.17
C PRO A 20 19.14 -3.65 11.22
N LEU A 21 17.99 -2.99 11.38
CA LEU A 21 17.81 -1.99 12.43
C LEU A 21 17.63 -2.69 13.79
N GLY A 22 18.44 -2.34 14.76
CA GLY A 22 18.28 -2.82 16.13
C GLY A 22 16.90 -2.44 16.69
N GLY A 23 16.18 -3.42 17.26
CA GLY A 23 14.89 -3.18 17.90
C GLY A 23 13.72 -2.91 16.95
N VAL A 24 13.82 -3.19 15.64
CA VAL A 24 12.72 -3.03 14.67
C VAL A 24 12.15 -4.36 14.21
N LEU A 25 13.01 -5.32 13.85
CA LEU A 25 12.58 -6.55 13.22
C LEU A 25 12.22 -7.64 14.24
N HIS A 26 11.10 -8.31 13.98
CA HIS A 26 10.78 -9.58 14.63
C HIS A 26 11.80 -10.67 14.23
N PRO A 27 12.12 -11.70 15.07
CA PRO A 27 13.06 -12.75 14.71
C PRO A 27 12.77 -13.44 13.36
N GLY A 28 11.50 -13.69 13.04
CA GLY A 28 11.09 -14.27 11.75
C GLY A 28 11.40 -13.34 10.56
N GLU A 29 11.32 -12.03 10.73
CA GLU A 29 11.68 -11.04 9.72
C GLU A 29 13.20 -10.93 9.53
N GLN A 30 13.99 -11.08 10.59
CA GLN A 30 15.45 -11.12 10.48
C GLN A 30 15.90 -12.30 9.63
N ALA A 31 15.29 -13.49 9.83
CA ALA A 31 15.53 -14.65 8.99
C ALA A 31 15.17 -14.39 7.51
N LYS A 32 14.06 -13.70 7.25
CA LYS A 32 13.66 -13.32 5.89
C LYS A 32 14.63 -12.33 5.26
N LEU A 33 15.05 -11.29 5.99
CA LEU A 33 16.02 -10.30 5.50
C LEU A 33 17.33 -10.97 5.04
N ALA A 34 17.81 -11.97 5.80
CA ALA A 34 19.03 -12.72 5.46
C ALA A 34 18.93 -13.47 4.12
N THR A 35 17.72 -13.78 3.64
CA THR A 35 17.50 -14.43 2.33
C THR A 35 17.50 -13.46 1.14
N LEU A 36 17.43 -12.15 1.37
CA LEU A 36 17.36 -11.15 0.30
C LEU A 36 18.75 -10.89 -0.28
N LYS A 37 18.90 -11.12 -1.59
CA LYS A 37 20.21 -11.17 -2.25
C LYS A 37 20.81 -9.81 -2.56
N THR A 38 19.97 -8.81 -2.93
CA THR A 38 20.46 -7.50 -3.37
C THR A 38 20.26 -6.44 -2.30
N GLU A 39 21.20 -5.49 -2.22
CA GLU A 39 21.12 -4.36 -1.30
C GLU A 39 19.86 -3.53 -1.52
N LYS A 40 19.53 -3.21 -2.77
CA LYS A 40 18.30 -2.50 -3.12
C LYS A 40 17.07 -3.19 -2.52
N ARG A 41 16.95 -4.52 -2.71
CA ARG A 41 15.80 -5.28 -2.21
C ARG A 41 15.76 -5.35 -0.68
N ARG A 42 16.92 -5.37 -0.01
CA ARG A 42 16.99 -5.29 1.45
C ARG A 42 16.51 -3.93 1.95
N ARG A 43 16.99 -2.84 1.35
CA ARG A 43 16.58 -1.46 1.71
C ARG A 43 15.08 -1.29 1.56
N ASP A 44 14.55 -1.57 0.38
CA ASP A 44 13.14 -1.40 0.09
C ASP A 44 12.26 -2.23 1.04
N TRP A 45 12.66 -3.49 1.28
CA TRP A 45 11.96 -4.38 2.20
C TRP A 45 12.00 -3.90 3.66
N LEU A 46 13.16 -3.47 4.15
CA LEU A 46 13.36 -2.94 5.50
C LEU A 46 12.52 -1.69 5.72
N LEU A 47 12.61 -0.76 4.78
CA LEU A 47 11.87 0.50 4.84
C LEU A 47 10.36 0.25 4.87
N GLY A 48 9.85 -0.64 4.02
CA GLY A 48 8.44 -1.03 4.02
C GLY A 48 8.01 -1.65 5.35
N ARG A 49 8.81 -2.52 5.94
CA ARG A 49 8.52 -3.13 7.26
C ARG A 49 8.52 -2.10 8.37
N TRP A 50 9.52 -1.23 8.40
CA TRP A 50 9.61 -0.18 9.40
C TRP A 50 8.43 0.79 9.31
N THR A 51 8.08 1.26 8.11
CA THR A 51 6.96 2.17 7.88
C THR A 51 5.64 1.54 8.32
N ALA A 52 5.38 0.30 7.94
CA ALA A 52 4.17 -0.41 8.32
C ALA A 52 4.07 -0.63 9.84
N LYS A 53 5.16 -1.02 10.50
CA LYS A 53 5.18 -1.18 11.97
C LYS A 53 4.97 0.13 12.71
N ARG A 54 5.54 1.24 12.23
CA ARG A 54 5.31 2.58 12.79
C ARG A 54 3.86 3.00 12.65
N LEU A 55 3.24 2.73 11.50
CA LEU A 55 1.82 3.00 11.30
C LEU A 55 0.94 2.16 12.24
N ILE A 56 1.20 0.85 12.35
CA ILE A 56 0.46 -0.03 13.28
C ILE A 56 0.68 0.41 14.72
N GLN A 57 1.92 0.75 15.11
CA GLN A 57 2.24 1.26 16.45
C GLN A 57 1.42 2.51 16.78
N SER A 58 1.29 3.47 15.85
CA SER A 58 0.49 4.69 16.08
C SER A 58 -0.99 4.38 16.25
N ILE A 59 -1.55 3.46 15.45
CA ILE A 59 -2.95 3.01 15.58
C ILE A 59 -3.17 2.36 16.97
N VAL A 60 -2.30 1.43 17.37
CA VAL A 60 -2.38 0.78 18.67
C VAL A 60 -2.26 1.79 19.83
N GLN A 61 -1.35 2.75 19.71
CA GLN A 61 -1.17 3.79 20.72
C GLN A 61 -2.41 4.71 20.83
N GLU A 62 -3.06 5.00 19.73
CA GLU A 62 -4.30 5.80 19.70
C GLU A 62 -5.45 5.08 20.44
N HIS A 63 -5.58 3.76 20.24
CA HIS A 63 -6.65 2.97 20.85
C HIS A 63 -6.39 2.55 22.30
N LEU A 64 -5.13 2.26 22.65
CA LEU A 64 -4.78 1.67 23.96
C LEU A 64 -4.02 2.62 24.89
N ALA A 65 -3.63 3.80 24.45
CA ALA A 65 -2.67 4.67 25.14
C ALA A 65 -1.36 3.96 25.55
N GLN A 66 -0.99 2.88 24.82
CA GLN A 66 0.20 2.06 25.05
C GLN A 66 1.04 1.99 23.79
N THR A 67 2.36 1.94 23.96
CA THR A 67 3.31 1.81 22.85
C THR A 67 3.71 0.36 22.68
N LEU A 68 3.30 -0.27 21.59
CA LEU A 68 3.74 -1.60 21.22
C LEU A 68 5.19 -1.57 20.70
N ALA A 69 6.05 -2.44 21.19
CA ALA A 69 7.41 -2.54 20.68
C ALA A 69 7.42 -3.04 19.22
N LEU A 70 8.19 -2.40 18.34
CA LEU A 70 8.23 -2.77 16.93
C LEU A 70 8.57 -4.25 16.66
N PRO A 71 9.49 -4.89 17.41
CA PRO A 71 9.75 -6.33 17.26
C PRO A 71 8.59 -7.24 17.66
N ALA A 72 7.61 -6.75 18.44
CA ALA A 72 6.42 -7.51 18.79
C ALA A 72 5.40 -7.60 17.64
N ILE A 73 5.53 -6.74 16.63
CA ILE A 73 4.76 -6.77 15.39
C ILE A 73 5.55 -7.58 14.36
N GLU A 74 4.97 -8.64 13.83
CA GLU A 74 5.56 -9.39 12.72
C GLU A 74 4.73 -9.18 11.46
N ILE A 75 5.37 -8.85 10.34
CA ILE A 75 4.71 -8.74 9.04
C ILE A 75 5.24 -9.84 8.14
N ARG A 76 4.41 -10.85 7.88
CA ARG A 76 4.70 -11.98 6.97
C ARG A 76 4.16 -11.71 5.58
N ASN A 77 4.60 -12.52 4.63
CA ASN A 77 3.92 -12.61 3.36
C ASN A 77 2.89 -13.74 3.42
N GLY A 78 1.65 -13.42 3.09
CA GLY A 78 0.58 -14.40 2.88
C GLY A 78 0.83 -15.29 1.66
N SER A 79 -0.08 -16.20 1.38
CA SER A 79 0.03 -17.16 0.27
C SER A 79 0.05 -16.52 -1.11
N LYS A 80 -0.51 -15.34 -1.24
CA LYS A 80 -0.54 -14.53 -2.48
C LYS A 80 0.55 -13.44 -2.50
N GLY A 81 1.44 -13.42 -1.49
CA GLY A 81 2.49 -12.40 -1.35
C GLY A 81 2.04 -11.13 -0.63
N ASP A 82 0.79 -11.04 -0.25
CA ASP A 82 0.18 -9.99 0.52
C ASP A 82 0.82 -9.84 1.91
N PRO A 83 0.93 -8.62 2.46
CA PRO A 83 1.45 -8.43 3.81
C PRO A 83 0.41 -8.83 4.86
N VAL A 84 0.75 -9.78 5.70
CA VAL A 84 -0.09 -10.27 6.82
C VAL A 84 0.56 -9.84 8.12
N VAL A 85 -0.21 -9.16 8.98
CA VAL A 85 0.26 -8.65 10.27
C VAL A 85 -0.02 -9.65 11.37
N ASN A 86 1.03 -10.04 12.10
CA ASN A 86 0.94 -10.86 13.31
C ASN A 86 1.41 -10.04 14.51
N GLY A 87 0.75 -10.17 15.65
CA GLY A 87 1.12 -9.51 16.90
C GLY A 87 0.17 -9.93 18.01
N GLN A 88 0.63 -9.84 19.24
CA GLN A 88 -0.20 -10.22 20.39
C GLN A 88 -0.98 -9.00 20.89
N LEU A 89 -2.17 -8.84 20.38
CA LEU A 89 -3.19 -7.94 20.93
C LEU A 89 -4.49 -8.73 21.01
N SER A 90 -5.26 -8.52 22.04
CA SER A 90 -6.58 -9.11 22.22
C SER A 90 -7.65 -8.02 22.16
N MET A 91 -8.85 -8.38 21.74
CA MET A 91 -10.03 -7.54 21.92
C MET A 91 -10.92 -8.15 23.00
N VAL A 92 -11.35 -7.33 23.95
CA VAL A 92 -12.33 -7.70 24.94
C VAL A 92 -13.55 -6.78 24.75
N ASN A 93 -14.71 -7.38 24.47
CA ASN A 93 -15.97 -6.63 24.25
C ASN A 93 -15.89 -5.55 23.15
N GLY A 94 -15.17 -5.81 22.07
CA GLY A 94 -15.01 -4.87 20.96
C GLY A 94 -13.99 -3.74 21.23
N GLN A 95 -13.24 -3.81 22.31
CA GLN A 95 -12.15 -2.89 22.66
C GLN A 95 -10.81 -3.60 22.63
N TRP A 96 -9.76 -2.89 22.16
CA TRP A 96 -8.38 -3.37 22.18
C TRP A 96 -7.90 -3.60 23.60
N SER A 97 -7.24 -4.72 23.88
CA SER A 97 -6.69 -5.05 25.19
C SER A 97 -5.29 -5.71 25.04
N THR A 98 -4.43 -5.43 26.02
CA THR A 98 -3.14 -6.11 26.19
C THR A 98 -3.13 -7.10 27.35
N ASP A 99 -4.30 -7.35 27.95
CA ASP A 99 -4.39 -8.26 29.10
C ASP A 99 -4.15 -9.71 28.68
N ASN A 100 -3.15 -10.34 29.32
CA ASN A 100 -2.81 -11.75 29.21
C ASN A 100 -3.85 -12.70 29.85
N GLY A 101 -5.10 -12.26 29.96
CA GLY A 101 -6.21 -13.09 30.42
C GLY A 101 -6.55 -14.16 29.40
N GLN A 102 -6.34 -15.39 29.79
CA GLN A 102 -6.58 -16.69 29.18
C GLN A 102 -7.75 -16.83 28.18
N SER A 103 -7.77 -16.06 27.09
CA SER A 103 -8.63 -16.39 25.95
C SER A 103 -8.05 -15.84 24.67
N SER A 104 -7.70 -16.76 23.79
CA SER A 104 -7.37 -16.61 22.38
C SER A 104 -6.36 -15.51 22.04
N ILE A 105 -5.24 -15.95 21.50
CA ILE A 105 -4.26 -15.16 20.76
C ILE A 105 -4.99 -14.57 19.55
N ASP A 106 -5.70 -13.48 19.74
CA ASP A 106 -6.27 -12.76 18.63
C ASP A 106 -5.16 -11.95 17.98
N ASN A 107 -4.78 -12.43 16.83
CA ASN A 107 -3.73 -11.89 16.00
C ASN A 107 -4.16 -10.51 15.47
N LEU A 108 -3.26 -9.54 15.35
CA LEU A 108 -3.52 -8.25 14.68
C LEU A 108 -4.18 -8.40 13.31
N GLN A 109 -3.94 -9.52 12.63
CA GLN A 109 -4.62 -9.91 11.39
C GLN A 109 -6.16 -9.98 11.53
N ALA A 110 -6.67 -10.26 12.72
CA ALA A 110 -8.12 -10.30 12.98
C ALA A 110 -8.74 -8.88 13.03
N PHE A 111 -7.94 -7.81 12.94
CA PHE A 111 -8.42 -6.43 13.09
C PHE A 111 -7.94 -5.49 12.01
N LEU A 112 -6.82 -5.80 11.37
CA LEU A 112 -6.17 -4.90 10.43
C LEU A 112 -5.90 -5.60 9.10
N THR A 113 -6.12 -4.88 8.01
CA THR A 113 -5.58 -5.22 6.69
C THR A 113 -4.59 -4.14 6.27
N LEU A 114 -3.44 -4.56 5.75
CA LEU A 114 -2.29 -3.72 5.44
C LEU A 114 -1.93 -3.82 3.95
N SER A 115 -1.59 -2.68 3.35
CA SER A 115 -0.92 -2.63 2.04
C SER A 115 0.39 -1.85 2.15
N ILE A 116 1.42 -2.30 1.43
CA ILE A 116 2.77 -1.71 1.42
C ILE A 116 3.21 -1.48 -0.02
N SER A 117 3.75 -0.30 -0.30
CA SER A 117 4.46 0.02 -1.53
C SER A 117 5.75 0.76 -1.25
N HIS A 118 6.67 0.76 -2.21
CA HIS A 118 7.94 1.49 -2.12
C HIS A 118 8.45 1.90 -3.50
N ALA A 119 8.95 3.12 -3.60
CA ALA A 119 9.61 3.65 -4.78
C ALA A 119 10.71 4.66 -4.38
N HIS A 120 11.83 4.65 -5.08
CA HIS A 120 12.89 5.67 -4.96
C HIS A 120 13.28 6.02 -3.51
N GLY A 121 13.50 4.99 -2.66
CA GLY A 121 13.90 5.20 -1.27
C GLY A 121 12.77 5.66 -0.34
N HIS A 122 11.53 5.58 -0.77
CA HIS A 122 10.35 5.87 0.03
C HIS A 122 9.47 4.64 0.16
N ALA A 123 8.79 4.50 1.30
CA ALA A 123 7.76 3.51 1.53
C ALA A 123 6.44 4.20 1.87
N PHE A 124 5.38 3.68 1.31
CA PHE A 124 4.01 4.09 1.57
C PHE A 124 3.21 2.89 2.07
N CYS A 125 2.61 3.04 3.23
CA CYS A 125 1.79 2.00 3.86
C CYS A 125 0.40 2.54 4.16
N ALA A 126 -0.61 1.70 3.97
CA ALA A 126 -1.96 1.99 4.38
C ALA A 126 -2.55 0.80 5.15
N VAL A 127 -3.36 1.12 6.16
CA VAL A 127 -4.05 0.16 7.03
C VAL A 127 -5.52 0.53 7.10
N VAL A 128 -6.38 -0.48 7.00
CA VAL A 128 -7.79 -0.38 7.36
C VAL A 128 -8.07 -1.23 8.59
N GLU A 129 -8.85 -0.68 9.53
CA GLU A 129 -9.22 -1.38 10.78
C GLU A 129 -10.38 -2.35 10.52
N ARG A 130 -10.13 -3.30 9.63
CA ARG A 130 -11.04 -4.40 9.28
C ARG A 130 -10.23 -5.61 8.83
N PRO A 131 -10.56 -6.81 9.29
CA PRO A 131 -9.88 -8.02 8.86
C PRO A 131 -10.22 -8.35 7.41
N HIS A 132 -9.23 -8.77 6.65
CA HIS A 132 -9.38 -9.24 5.26
C HIS A 132 -10.11 -8.27 4.31
N TRP A 133 -10.14 -6.98 4.66
CA TRP A 133 -10.81 -5.97 3.84
C TRP A 133 -9.88 -5.52 2.71
N PRO A 134 -10.27 -5.68 1.43
CA PRO A 134 -9.42 -5.34 0.30
C PRO A 134 -8.96 -3.89 0.35
N ILE A 135 -7.67 -3.67 0.49
CA ILE A 135 -7.00 -2.37 0.46
C ILE A 135 -5.73 -2.45 -0.38
N GLY A 136 -5.52 -1.45 -1.20
CA GLY A 136 -4.30 -1.27 -1.98
C GLY A 136 -3.73 0.12 -1.79
N ALA A 137 -2.44 0.20 -1.55
CA ALA A 137 -1.66 1.44 -1.49
C ALA A 137 -0.52 1.35 -2.47
N ASP A 138 -0.28 2.42 -3.23
CA ASP A 138 0.84 2.49 -4.14
C ASP A 138 1.50 3.85 -4.13
N ILE A 139 2.83 3.88 -4.33
CA ILE A 139 3.65 5.06 -4.47
C ILE A 139 4.53 4.92 -5.71
N GLU A 140 4.48 5.92 -6.59
CA GLU A 140 5.28 5.96 -7.81
C GLU A 140 5.97 7.31 -7.97
N TRP A 141 7.22 7.27 -8.45
CA TRP A 141 7.95 8.47 -8.83
C TRP A 141 7.43 8.99 -10.16
N VAL A 142 7.15 10.29 -10.24
CA VAL A 142 6.71 10.93 -11.49
C VAL A 142 7.86 10.94 -12.48
N GLU A 143 7.71 10.21 -13.57
CA GLU A 143 8.67 10.14 -14.66
C GLU A 143 7.97 10.01 -16.01
N GLN A 144 8.65 10.42 -17.06
CA GLN A 144 8.16 10.25 -18.42
C GLN A 144 8.09 8.77 -18.80
N ARG A 145 6.90 8.31 -19.18
CA ARG A 145 6.68 6.98 -19.74
C ARG A 145 6.50 7.04 -21.24
N SER A 146 7.01 6.01 -21.95
CA SER A 146 6.89 5.94 -23.40
C SER A 146 5.43 5.84 -23.87
N PRO A 147 5.10 6.32 -25.09
CA PRO A 147 3.76 6.09 -25.66
C PRO A 147 3.39 4.61 -25.76
N VAL A 148 4.36 3.73 -25.99
CA VAL A 148 4.14 2.27 -26.01
C VAL A 148 3.69 1.76 -24.64
N PHE A 149 4.30 2.23 -23.55
CA PHE A 149 3.85 1.89 -22.20
C PHE A 149 2.38 2.23 -21.99
N VAL A 150 1.97 3.44 -22.38
CA VAL A 150 0.57 3.87 -22.25
C VAL A 150 -0.36 3.03 -23.14
N ALA A 151 0.06 2.70 -24.35
CA ALA A 151 -0.72 1.86 -25.27
C ALA A 151 -0.90 0.41 -24.75
N ASP A 152 0.13 -0.15 -24.11
CA ASP A 152 0.14 -1.54 -23.67
C ASP A 152 -0.62 -1.76 -22.34
N TYR A 153 -0.55 -0.78 -21.43
CA TYR A 153 -1.05 -0.95 -20.06
C TYR A 153 -2.33 -0.19 -19.72
N PHE A 154 -2.78 0.74 -20.59
CA PHE A 154 -3.92 1.60 -20.31
C PHE A 154 -5.10 1.27 -21.23
N THR A 155 -6.32 1.31 -20.69
CA THR A 155 -7.54 1.20 -21.48
C THR A 155 -7.70 2.43 -22.38
N ALA A 156 -8.54 2.32 -23.42
CA ALA A 156 -8.83 3.45 -24.31
C ALA A 156 -9.41 4.67 -23.58
N ALA A 157 -10.21 4.43 -22.51
CA ALA A 157 -10.77 5.50 -21.70
C ALA A 157 -9.70 6.22 -20.88
N GLU A 158 -8.77 5.49 -20.26
CA GLU A 158 -7.64 6.06 -19.53
C GLU A 158 -6.71 6.85 -20.46
N GLN A 159 -6.40 6.33 -21.64
CA GLN A 159 -5.61 7.03 -22.66
C GLN A 159 -6.28 8.34 -23.07
N ALA A 160 -7.61 8.34 -23.27
CA ALA A 160 -8.35 9.53 -23.62
C ALA A 160 -8.34 10.62 -22.52
N LEU A 161 -8.34 10.23 -21.24
CA LEU A 161 -8.21 11.17 -20.12
C LEU A 161 -6.80 11.73 -20.04
N VAL A 162 -5.78 10.89 -20.14
CA VAL A 162 -4.36 11.32 -20.14
C VAL A 162 -4.04 12.27 -21.29
N ALA A 163 -4.67 12.09 -22.45
CA ALA A 163 -4.49 12.97 -23.61
C ALA A 163 -5.06 14.38 -23.40
N GLN A 164 -5.89 14.60 -22.39
CA GLN A 164 -6.45 15.92 -22.03
C GLN A 164 -5.56 16.68 -21.02
N ALA A 165 -4.37 16.19 -20.69
CA ALA A 165 -3.44 16.89 -19.83
C ALA A 165 -3.12 18.29 -20.37
N ALA A 166 -3.00 19.27 -19.47
CA ALA A 166 -2.75 20.66 -19.82
C ALA A 166 -1.38 20.88 -20.50
N ASP A 167 -0.41 20.08 -20.12
CA ASP A 167 0.96 20.08 -20.66
C ASP A 167 1.64 18.72 -20.43
N GLU A 168 2.89 18.58 -20.92
CA GLU A 168 3.66 17.34 -20.79
C GLU A 168 3.97 16.97 -19.33
N ALA A 169 4.26 17.96 -18.48
CA ALA A 169 4.56 17.70 -17.07
C ALA A 169 3.33 17.16 -16.33
N MET A 170 2.16 17.68 -16.64
CA MET A 170 0.89 17.16 -16.11
C MET A 170 0.54 15.81 -16.73
N ARG A 171 0.87 15.59 -18.00
CA ARG A 171 0.70 14.29 -18.64
C ARG A 171 1.51 13.21 -17.91
N ASP A 172 2.77 13.46 -17.57
CA ASP A 172 3.61 12.52 -16.83
C ASP A 172 3.02 12.23 -15.43
N VAL A 173 2.46 13.23 -14.77
CA VAL A 173 1.75 13.07 -13.50
C VAL A 173 0.52 12.17 -13.67
N LEU A 174 -0.33 12.42 -14.68
CA LEU A 174 -1.54 11.61 -14.92
C LEU A 174 -1.20 10.18 -15.34
N VAL A 175 -0.20 9.98 -16.21
CA VAL A 175 0.27 8.64 -16.57
C VAL A 175 0.75 7.88 -15.31
N THR A 176 1.56 8.54 -14.47
CA THR A 176 2.02 7.94 -13.23
C THR A 176 0.85 7.65 -12.28
N ALA A 177 -0.14 8.54 -12.20
CA ALA A 177 -1.31 8.35 -11.34
C ALA A 177 -2.20 7.18 -11.78
N VAL A 178 -2.47 7.05 -13.07
CA VAL A 178 -3.25 5.91 -13.61
C VAL A 178 -2.49 4.60 -13.38
N TRP A 179 -1.18 4.57 -13.63
CA TRP A 179 -0.36 3.37 -13.38
C TRP A 179 -0.39 2.98 -11.90
N SER A 180 -0.10 3.91 -11.02
CA SER A 180 -0.12 3.69 -9.56
C SER A 180 -1.51 3.25 -9.08
N ALA A 181 -2.59 3.84 -9.61
CA ALA A 181 -3.96 3.44 -9.29
C ALA A 181 -4.26 1.98 -9.69
N LYS A 182 -3.82 1.56 -10.89
CA LYS A 182 -3.94 0.15 -11.33
C LYS A 182 -3.18 -0.79 -10.40
N GLU A 183 -1.94 -0.45 -10.04
CA GLU A 183 -1.16 -1.25 -9.09
C GLU A 183 -1.85 -1.32 -7.72
N ALA A 184 -2.43 -0.22 -7.23
CA ALA A 184 -3.18 -0.22 -5.98
C ALA A 184 -4.41 -1.16 -6.05
N VAL A 185 -5.19 -1.12 -7.14
CA VAL A 185 -6.32 -2.06 -7.34
C VAL A 185 -5.85 -3.51 -7.37
N LEU A 186 -4.78 -3.80 -8.13
CA LEU A 186 -4.23 -5.15 -8.24
C LEU A 186 -3.65 -5.67 -6.91
N LYS A 187 -3.12 -4.78 -6.06
CA LYS A 187 -2.72 -5.11 -4.68
C LYS A 187 -3.94 -5.42 -3.81
N ALA A 188 -5.01 -4.62 -3.89
CA ALA A 188 -6.25 -4.89 -3.16
C ALA A 188 -6.87 -6.24 -3.54
N LEU A 189 -6.75 -6.64 -4.81
CA LEU A 189 -7.20 -7.94 -5.33
C LEU A 189 -6.21 -9.09 -5.06
N HIS A 190 -5.01 -8.80 -4.54
CA HIS A 190 -3.92 -9.78 -4.37
C HIS A 190 -3.53 -10.50 -5.67
N LEU A 191 -3.61 -9.83 -6.81
CA LEU A 191 -3.28 -10.37 -8.13
C LEU A 191 -1.90 -9.96 -8.63
N GLY A 192 -1.39 -8.79 -8.17
CA GLY A 192 -0.16 -8.22 -8.72
C GLY A 192 -0.24 -8.06 -10.25
N LEU A 193 0.89 -8.12 -10.93
CA LEU A 193 0.96 -8.05 -12.40
C LEU A 193 0.84 -9.43 -13.07
N THR A 194 0.10 -10.36 -12.50
CA THR A 194 -0.16 -11.69 -13.09
C THR A 194 -1.35 -11.71 -14.04
N VAL A 195 -2.12 -10.64 -14.07
CA VAL A 195 -3.28 -10.44 -14.94
C VAL A 195 -3.00 -9.25 -15.89
N ASP A 196 -3.77 -9.20 -16.98
CA ASP A 196 -3.75 -8.03 -17.86
C ASP A 196 -4.21 -6.78 -17.10
N THR A 197 -3.38 -5.74 -17.07
CA THR A 197 -3.68 -4.48 -16.37
C THR A 197 -4.89 -3.76 -16.95
N CYS A 198 -5.26 -4.00 -18.20
CA CYS A 198 -6.50 -3.52 -18.79
C CYS A 198 -7.76 -4.22 -18.26
N SER A 199 -7.65 -5.24 -17.39
CA SER A 199 -8.78 -5.81 -16.65
C SER A 199 -9.26 -4.90 -15.51
N VAL A 200 -8.48 -3.90 -15.13
CA VAL A 200 -8.86 -2.83 -14.20
C VAL A 200 -8.73 -1.48 -14.90
N GLU A 201 -9.73 -0.62 -14.74
CA GLU A 201 -9.77 0.71 -15.33
C GLU A 201 -9.85 1.75 -14.20
N CYS A 202 -8.90 2.67 -14.17
CA CYS A 202 -8.78 3.74 -13.18
C CYS A 202 -8.96 5.10 -13.86
N LEU A 203 -10.17 5.64 -13.78
CA LEU A 203 -10.51 6.89 -14.45
C LEU A 203 -10.18 8.08 -13.55
N ILE A 204 -9.01 8.67 -13.80
CA ILE A 204 -8.51 9.86 -13.13
C ILE A 204 -8.80 11.06 -14.02
N GLU A 205 -9.68 11.94 -13.56
CA GLU A 205 -10.00 13.16 -14.28
C GLU A 205 -8.79 14.10 -14.35
N PRO A 206 -8.53 14.71 -15.51
CA PRO A 206 -7.47 15.70 -15.66
C PRO A 206 -7.65 16.87 -14.70
N VAL A 207 -6.57 17.30 -14.09
CA VAL A 207 -6.54 18.44 -13.15
C VAL A 207 -5.60 19.52 -13.66
N ALA A 208 -5.92 20.78 -13.34
CA ALA A 208 -5.10 21.92 -13.76
C ALA A 208 -3.77 22.03 -12.98
N GLN A 209 -3.72 21.45 -11.79
CA GLN A 209 -2.54 21.49 -10.90
C GLN A 209 -2.39 20.17 -10.16
N ARG A 210 -1.16 19.85 -9.75
CA ARG A 210 -0.87 18.67 -8.93
C ARG A 210 -1.66 18.71 -7.62
N PRO A 211 -2.53 17.73 -7.33
CA PRO A 211 -3.36 17.76 -6.12
C PRO A 211 -2.50 17.40 -4.90
N SER A 212 -2.49 18.27 -3.90
CA SER A 212 -1.87 18.00 -2.59
C SER A 212 -2.84 17.34 -1.60
N ALA A 213 -4.14 17.39 -1.86
CA ALA A 213 -5.19 16.67 -1.12
C ALA A 213 -5.58 15.39 -1.84
N TRP A 214 -6.16 14.44 -1.10
CA TRP A 214 -6.73 13.22 -1.68
C TRP A 214 -7.90 13.57 -2.62
N THR A 215 -7.75 13.23 -3.88
CA THR A 215 -8.70 13.46 -4.96
C THR A 215 -9.29 12.12 -5.40
N PRO A 216 -10.61 11.96 -5.44
CA PRO A 216 -11.22 10.68 -5.81
C PRO A 216 -11.01 10.37 -7.29
N PHE A 217 -11.00 9.08 -7.62
CA PHE A 217 -11.10 8.57 -8.98
C PHE A 217 -12.01 7.35 -9.05
N VAL A 218 -12.50 7.04 -10.25
CA VAL A 218 -13.41 5.91 -10.47
C VAL A 218 -12.62 4.65 -10.78
N VAL A 219 -12.95 3.55 -10.10
CA VAL A 219 -12.40 2.21 -10.37
C VAL A 219 -13.48 1.37 -11.05
N ARG A 220 -13.13 0.69 -12.15
CA ARG A 220 -13.96 -0.32 -12.79
C ARG A 220 -13.15 -1.59 -13.00
N CYS A 221 -13.75 -2.74 -12.68
CA CYS A 221 -13.13 -4.04 -12.86
C CYS A 221 -13.91 -4.83 -13.92
N ASP A 222 -13.20 -5.35 -14.92
CA ASP A 222 -13.78 -6.27 -15.90
C ASP A 222 -13.79 -7.69 -15.32
N ASN A 223 -14.90 -8.07 -14.71
CA ASN A 223 -15.07 -9.37 -14.08
C ASN A 223 -15.00 -10.56 -15.06
N GLY A 224 -15.11 -10.30 -16.38
CA GLY A 224 -14.92 -11.34 -17.41
C GLY A 224 -13.44 -11.67 -17.67
N ARG A 225 -12.53 -10.75 -17.26
CA ARG A 225 -11.07 -10.89 -17.45
C ARG A 225 -10.32 -11.16 -16.14
N LEU A 226 -10.98 -11.05 -15.01
CA LEU A 226 -10.41 -11.34 -13.69
C LEU A 226 -10.67 -12.80 -13.29
N PRO A 227 -9.74 -13.44 -12.53
CA PRO A 227 -9.90 -14.83 -12.09
C PRO A 227 -11.06 -15.03 -11.09
N GLN A 228 -11.48 -13.96 -10.44
CA GLN A 228 -12.64 -13.91 -9.51
C GLN A 228 -13.33 -12.56 -9.65
N PRO A 229 -14.65 -12.47 -9.41
CA PRO A 229 -15.33 -11.18 -9.38
C PRO A 229 -14.71 -10.23 -8.36
N ALA A 230 -14.44 -9.00 -8.79
CA ALA A 230 -13.93 -7.96 -7.92
C ALA A 230 -15.07 -7.26 -7.18
N PRO A 231 -14.86 -6.83 -5.92
CA PRO A 231 -15.79 -5.93 -5.24
C PRO A 231 -15.77 -4.54 -5.89
N GLN A 232 -16.67 -3.68 -5.46
CA GLN A 232 -16.59 -2.26 -5.81
C GLN A 232 -15.51 -1.58 -4.96
N PHE A 233 -14.81 -0.64 -5.57
CA PHE A 233 -13.72 0.08 -4.93
C PHE A 233 -13.93 1.58 -4.99
N SER A 234 -13.66 2.25 -3.87
CA SER A 234 -13.37 3.67 -3.82
C SER A 234 -11.87 3.91 -3.96
N GLY A 235 -11.48 4.84 -4.82
CA GLY A 235 -10.07 5.18 -5.07
C GLY A 235 -9.77 6.66 -4.86
N TRP A 236 -8.59 6.97 -4.34
CA TRP A 236 -8.09 8.33 -4.17
C TRP A 236 -6.63 8.40 -4.55
N TRP A 237 -6.23 9.55 -5.10
CA TRP A 237 -4.85 9.86 -5.41
C TRP A 237 -4.48 11.27 -4.98
N ARG A 238 -3.18 11.48 -4.81
CA ARG A 238 -2.59 12.80 -4.56
C ARG A 238 -1.14 12.82 -5.01
N THR A 239 -0.57 14.01 -5.12
CA THR A 239 0.87 14.16 -5.22
C THR A 239 1.49 14.51 -3.87
N TRP A 240 2.72 14.06 -3.68
CA TRP A 240 3.56 14.40 -2.53
C TRP A 240 5.00 14.50 -3.03
N GLU A 241 5.59 15.70 -2.96
CA GLU A 241 6.87 15.99 -3.62
C GLU A 241 6.82 15.63 -5.12
N ASN A 242 7.73 14.77 -5.61
CA ASN A 242 7.70 14.26 -6.97
C ASN A 242 7.13 12.83 -7.07
N PHE A 243 6.29 12.45 -6.12
CA PHE A 243 5.57 11.17 -6.13
C PHE A 243 4.08 11.35 -6.37
N VAL A 244 3.49 10.31 -6.89
CA VAL A 244 2.06 10.04 -6.81
C VAL A 244 1.82 9.00 -5.73
N LEU A 245 0.82 9.23 -4.90
CA LEU A 245 0.29 8.27 -3.93
C LEU A 245 -1.12 7.90 -4.35
N THR A 246 -1.45 6.61 -4.31
CA THR A 246 -2.80 6.12 -4.58
C THR A 246 -3.27 5.18 -3.48
N LEU A 247 -4.55 5.29 -3.15
CA LEU A 247 -5.25 4.42 -2.19
C LEU A 247 -6.51 3.89 -2.84
N VAL A 248 -6.74 2.60 -2.65
CA VAL A 248 -7.96 1.92 -3.08
C VAL A 248 -8.45 1.06 -1.93
N VAL A 249 -9.75 1.10 -1.66
CA VAL A 249 -10.38 0.27 -0.64
C VAL A 249 -11.73 -0.23 -1.12
N GLU A 250 -12.10 -1.44 -0.74
CA GLU A 250 -13.44 -1.97 -1.00
C GLU A 250 -14.50 -1.06 -0.40
N GLU A 251 -15.57 -0.80 -1.14
CA GLU A 251 -16.74 -0.06 -0.66
C GLU A 251 -17.53 -0.91 0.34
N GLU A 252 -18.10 -0.24 1.34
CA GLU A 252 -19.07 -0.90 2.22
C GLU A 252 -20.29 -1.26 1.37
N GLY A 253 -20.60 -2.54 1.31
CA GLY A 253 -21.83 -2.98 0.63
C GLY A 253 -23.03 -2.26 1.25
N GLY A 254 -23.78 -1.53 0.42
CA GLY A 254 -25.02 -0.86 0.79
C GLY A 254 -26.12 -1.84 1.19
#